data_f2b6c009eda9c55e53675732b3d6fc2b
#
_entry.id   f2b6c009eda9c55e53675732b3d6fc2b
#
_cell.length_a   1.000
_cell.length_b   1.000
_cell.length_c   1.000
_cell.angle_alpha   90.00
_cell.angle_beta   90.00
_cell.angle_gamma   90.00
#
_symmetry.space_group_name_H-M   'P 1'
#
loop_
_entity.id
_entity.type
_entity.pdbx_description
1 polymer ?
#
loop_
_entity_poly.entity_id
_entity_poly.type
_entity_poly.pdbx_seq_one_letter_code
_entity_poly.pdbx_strand_id
1 'polypeptide(L)'
;MKELLASLRTKIKIGVVGGSNFNKIKEQLGENFINDFDYVFAENGLIAYKDGSLLEIQDIKKYLGEENIKKFINFVLHYVADLDIPIKRGTFVEFRNGMLNISPIGRNCSQQEREEFEKYDLEHKIRSTMVSILKEEFKSFGLQYSIGGQISFDVFPIGWDKTYCLRHLPEDEFKTLYFFGDKTFLGGNDYEIANHPRITQSFTVKSPANTLAILNDFFFKK
;
A
#
# COMPACT_ATOMS: atom_id res chain seq x y z
N MET A 1 13.46 14.81 14.13
CA MET A 1 12.87 13.47 13.91
C MET A 1 13.88 12.35 14.13
N LYS A 2 14.99 12.26 13.40
CA LYS A 2 15.96 11.14 13.53
C LYS A 2 16.50 10.99 14.95
N GLU A 3 16.95 12.05 15.60
CA GLU A 3 17.45 12.02 16.99
C GLU A 3 16.41 11.52 17.99
N LEU A 4 15.14 11.96 17.84
CA LEU A 4 14.05 11.50 18.69
C LEU A 4 13.77 10.02 18.50
N LEU A 5 13.73 9.54 17.25
CA LEU A 5 13.52 8.12 16.93
C LEU A 5 14.68 7.27 17.47
N ALA A 6 15.93 7.73 17.36
CA ALA A 6 17.08 7.06 17.94
C ALA A 6 16.97 6.95 19.47
N SER A 7 16.55 8.05 20.14
CA SER A 7 16.29 8.03 21.59
C SER A 7 15.12 7.12 21.96
N LEU A 8 14.04 7.12 21.16
CA LEU A 8 12.88 6.26 21.40
C LEU A 8 13.23 4.78 21.25
N ARG A 9 14.07 4.43 20.27
CA ARG A 9 14.53 3.07 20.03
C ARG A 9 15.30 2.46 21.22
N THR A 10 15.89 3.28 22.09
CA THR A 10 16.52 2.79 23.33
C THR A 10 15.51 2.32 24.38
N LYS A 11 14.24 2.70 24.23
CA LYS A 11 13.16 2.40 25.20
C LYS A 11 12.18 1.36 24.67
N ILE A 12 11.87 1.40 23.40
CA ILE A 12 10.90 0.52 22.73
C ILE A 12 11.39 0.14 21.34
N LYS A 13 10.83 -0.93 20.77
CA LYS A 13 11.06 -1.28 19.38
C LYS A 13 10.29 -0.33 18.46
N ILE A 14 10.94 0.10 17.38
CA ILE A 14 10.32 0.97 16.37
C ILE A 14 10.38 0.33 14.99
N GLY A 15 9.28 0.49 14.24
CA GLY A 15 9.17 0.03 12.86
C GLY A 15 8.62 1.10 11.94
N VAL A 16 8.88 0.96 10.66
CA VAL A 16 8.28 1.76 9.60
C VAL A 16 7.56 0.86 8.61
N VAL A 17 6.34 1.25 8.20
CA VAL A 17 5.57 0.56 7.16
C VAL A 17 5.17 1.55 6.07
N GLY A 18 5.41 1.18 4.82
CA GLY A 18 5.02 1.96 3.64
C GLY A 18 4.44 1.08 2.54
N GLY A 19 3.47 1.62 1.79
CA GLY A 19 2.95 0.97 0.58
C GLY A 19 3.91 1.04 -0.61
N SER A 20 4.92 1.89 -0.55
CA SER A 20 5.95 2.03 -1.59
C SER A 20 6.96 0.89 -1.54
N ASN A 21 7.64 0.65 -2.67
CA ASN A 21 8.76 -0.28 -2.71
C ASN A 21 9.95 0.23 -1.87
N PHE A 22 10.88 -0.68 -1.58
CA PHE A 22 12.04 -0.41 -0.72
C PHE A 22 12.87 0.79 -1.21
N ASN A 23 13.13 0.91 -2.51
CA ASN A 23 13.93 2.00 -3.06
C ASN A 23 13.25 3.37 -2.84
N LYS A 24 11.93 3.44 -2.97
CA LYS A 24 11.18 4.67 -2.72
C LYS A 24 11.19 5.08 -1.25
N ILE A 25 11.11 4.12 -0.34
CA ILE A 25 11.25 4.38 1.10
C ILE A 25 12.68 4.86 1.40
N LYS A 26 13.69 4.27 0.77
CA LYS A 26 15.10 4.67 0.87
C LYS A 26 15.33 6.12 0.40
N GLU A 27 14.75 6.52 -0.73
CA GLU A 27 14.79 7.92 -1.20
C GLU A 27 14.22 8.90 -0.17
N GLN A 28 13.14 8.52 0.51
CA GLN A 28 12.45 9.39 1.48
C GLN A 28 13.16 9.48 2.83
N LEU A 29 13.70 8.38 3.34
CA LEU A 29 14.26 8.28 4.68
C LEU A 29 15.80 8.37 4.70
N GLY A 30 16.46 8.18 3.55
CA GLY A 30 17.92 8.23 3.38
C GLY A 30 18.56 6.85 3.23
N GLU A 31 19.79 6.83 2.73
CA GLU A 31 20.52 5.62 2.33
C GLU A 31 20.62 4.54 3.43
N ASN A 32 20.83 4.95 4.67
CA ASN A 32 21.08 4.05 5.81
C ASN A 32 19.83 3.80 6.67
N PHE A 33 18.65 4.21 6.22
CA PHE A 33 17.42 4.17 7.03
C PHE A 33 17.11 2.78 7.61
N ILE A 34 17.50 1.71 6.91
CA ILE A 34 17.26 0.33 7.35
C ILE A 34 17.84 0.03 8.73
N ASN A 35 18.90 0.74 9.12
CA ASN A 35 19.56 0.59 10.42
C ASN A 35 18.96 1.51 11.50
N ASP A 36 18.12 2.47 11.10
CA ASP A 36 17.46 3.40 12.02
C ASP A 36 16.22 2.79 12.69
N PHE A 37 15.74 1.64 12.20
CA PHE A 37 14.53 0.94 12.68
C PHE A 37 14.83 -0.52 13.04
N ASP A 38 14.07 -1.08 13.98
CA ASP A 38 14.11 -2.51 14.28
C ASP A 38 13.38 -3.33 13.22
N TYR A 39 12.32 -2.76 12.66
CA TYR A 39 11.57 -3.37 11.56
C TYR A 39 11.34 -2.38 10.42
N VAL A 40 11.53 -2.84 9.20
CA VAL A 40 11.21 -2.08 7.99
C VAL A 40 10.30 -2.92 7.09
N PHE A 41 9.13 -2.37 6.80
CA PHE A 41 8.10 -3.03 6.00
C PHE A 41 7.83 -2.22 4.73
N ALA A 42 8.41 -2.67 3.61
CA ALA A 42 8.10 -2.14 2.29
C ALA A 42 6.93 -2.91 1.67
N GLU A 43 6.22 -2.25 0.75
CA GLU A 43 5.05 -2.83 0.09
C GLU A 43 4.07 -3.46 1.11
N ASN A 44 3.71 -2.67 2.16
CA ASN A 44 2.80 -3.09 3.23
C ASN A 44 3.33 -4.25 4.12
N GLY A 45 4.58 -4.63 3.99
CA GLY A 45 5.19 -5.76 4.72
C GLY A 45 5.40 -7.01 3.86
N LEU A 46 5.12 -6.94 2.55
CA LEU A 46 5.46 -8.03 1.60
C LEU A 46 6.97 -8.20 1.50
N ILE A 47 7.73 -7.12 1.70
CA ILE A 47 9.16 -7.14 1.87
C ILE A 47 9.45 -6.63 3.29
N ALA A 48 9.89 -7.55 4.14
CA ALA A 48 10.10 -7.29 5.56
C ALA A 48 11.57 -7.45 5.94
N TYR A 49 12.07 -6.50 6.72
CA TYR A 49 13.41 -6.56 7.33
C TYR A 49 13.28 -6.46 8.85
N LYS A 50 14.14 -7.16 9.56
CA LYS A 50 14.33 -7.08 11.01
C LYS A 50 15.82 -6.84 11.29
N ASP A 51 16.12 -5.81 12.07
CA ASP A 51 17.50 -5.44 12.47
C ASP A 51 18.46 -5.37 11.25
N GLY A 52 18.01 -4.75 10.15
CA GLY A 52 18.75 -4.61 8.91
C GLY A 52 18.85 -5.85 8.03
N SER A 53 18.39 -7.02 8.49
CA SER A 53 18.42 -8.28 7.75
C SER A 53 17.06 -8.59 7.11
N LEU A 54 17.09 -9.12 5.88
CA LEU A 54 15.89 -9.54 5.19
C LEU A 54 15.19 -10.68 5.96
N LEU A 55 13.91 -10.49 6.29
CA LEU A 55 13.08 -11.47 6.98
C LEU A 55 12.21 -12.27 6.02
N GLU A 56 11.52 -11.58 5.11
CA GLU A 56 10.63 -12.22 4.13
C GLU A 56 10.51 -11.38 2.86
N ILE A 57 10.35 -12.06 1.71
CA ILE A 57 9.87 -11.48 0.45
C ILE A 57 8.69 -12.30 -0.02
N GLN A 58 7.54 -11.63 -0.17
CA GLN A 58 6.35 -12.17 -0.79
C GLN A 58 6.04 -11.39 -2.07
N ASP A 59 5.49 -12.07 -3.06
CA ASP A 59 5.09 -11.46 -4.32
C ASP A 59 3.79 -12.06 -4.89
N ILE A 60 3.09 -11.29 -5.74
CA ILE A 60 1.81 -11.69 -6.32
C ILE A 60 1.96 -12.91 -7.25
N LYS A 61 3.13 -13.13 -7.83
CA LYS A 61 3.41 -14.29 -8.68
C LYS A 61 3.45 -15.58 -7.87
N LYS A 62 4.04 -15.57 -6.65
CA LYS A 62 4.00 -16.70 -5.74
C LYS A 62 2.59 -16.99 -5.25
N TYR A 63 1.81 -15.92 -5.01
CA TYR A 63 0.45 -16.07 -4.51
C TYR A 63 -0.51 -16.65 -5.56
N LEU A 64 -0.57 -16.07 -6.76
CA LEU A 64 -1.51 -16.43 -7.82
C LEU A 64 -1.01 -17.58 -8.72
N GLY A 65 0.30 -17.67 -8.93
CA GLY A 65 0.88 -18.47 -10.00
C GLY A 65 0.75 -17.83 -11.38
N GLU A 66 1.69 -18.15 -12.28
CA GLU A 66 1.81 -17.53 -13.60
C GLU A 66 0.57 -17.71 -14.48
N GLU A 67 -0.06 -18.90 -14.44
CA GLU A 67 -1.25 -19.20 -15.25
C GLU A 67 -2.46 -18.34 -14.86
N ASN A 68 -2.68 -18.12 -13.56
CA ASN A 68 -3.77 -17.26 -13.10
C ASN A 68 -3.50 -15.79 -13.41
N ILE A 69 -2.26 -15.33 -13.27
CA ILE A 69 -1.86 -13.98 -13.65
C ILE A 69 -2.11 -13.75 -15.14
N LYS A 70 -1.66 -14.68 -15.98
CA LYS A 70 -1.88 -14.62 -17.42
C LYS A 70 -3.37 -14.59 -17.79
N LYS A 71 -4.18 -15.45 -17.14
CA LYS A 71 -5.63 -15.45 -17.34
C LYS A 71 -6.26 -14.11 -16.95
N PHE A 72 -5.87 -13.55 -15.81
CA PHE A 72 -6.36 -12.27 -15.35
C PHE A 72 -5.96 -11.13 -16.30
N ILE A 73 -4.69 -11.05 -16.68
CA ILE A 73 -4.18 -10.01 -17.59
C ILE A 73 -4.85 -10.11 -18.96
N ASN A 74 -5.02 -11.30 -19.51
CA ASN A 74 -5.70 -11.50 -20.79
C ASN A 74 -7.12 -10.96 -20.75
N PHE A 75 -7.88 -11.28 -19.69
CA PHE A 75 -9.24 -10.75 -19.51
C PHE A 75 -9.26 -9.23 -19.46
N VAL A 76 -8.37 -8.62 -18.66
CA VAL A 76 -8.24 -7.16 -18.55
C VAL A 76 -7.95 -6.52 -19.89
N LEU A 77 -7.02 -7.09 -20.67
CA LEU A 77 -6.63 -6.55 -21.98
C LEU A 77 -7.77 -6.65 -23.01
N HIS A 78 -8.51 -7.77 -23.03
CA HIS A 78 -9.71 -7.92 -23.86
C HIS A 78 -10.77 -6.90 -23.46
N TYR A 79 -11.07 -6.77 -22.17
CA TYR A 79 -12.03 -5.80 -21.68
C TYR A 79 -11.67 -4.36 -22.08
N VAL A 80 -10.39 -3.97 -21.88
CA VAL A 80 -9.92 -2.63 -22.27
C VAL A 80 -9.93 -2.43 -23.79
N ALA A 81 -9.69 -3.46 -24.59
CA ALA A 81 -9.75 -3.37 -26.06
C ALA A 81 -11.16 -2.98 -26.53
N ASP A 82 -12.19 -3.58 -25.94
CA ASP A 82 -13.60 -3.36 -26.31
C ASP A 82 -14.24 -2.14 -25.61
N LEU A 83 -13.55 -1.58 -24.59
CA LEU A 83 -14.07 -0.45 -23.82
C LEU A 83 -14.10 0.83 -24.67
N ASP A 84 -15.31 1.42 -24.84
CA ASP A 84 -15.47 2.71 -25.52
C ASP A 84 -15.21 3.86 -24.54
N ILE A 85 -14.02 4.46 -24.66
CA ILE A 85 -13.58 5.62 -23.89
C ILE A 85 -12.86 6.61 -24.79
N PRO A 86 -12.84 7.92 -24.45
CA PRO A 86 -12.32 8.97 -25.34
C PRO A 86 -10.90 8.76 -25.84
N ILE A 87 -10.03 8.20 -25.00
CA ILE A 87 -8.61 7.99 -25.33
C ILE A 87 -8.06 6.68 -24.75
N LYS A 88 -7.07 6.11 -25.46
CA LYS A 88 -6.24 4.99 -24.98
C LYS A 88 -4.77 5.26 -25.31
N ARG A 89 -3.85 5.11 -24.32
CA ARG A 89 -2.42 5.48 -24.50
C ARG A 89 -1.42 4.37 -24.30
N GLY A 90 -1.77 3.32 -23.62
CA GLY A 90 -0.85 2.22 -23.34
C GLY A 90 -0.34 2.21 -21.89
N THR A 91 0.39 1.14 -21.56
CA THR A 91 0.59 0.58 -20.23
C THR A 91 -0.75 0.48 -19.50
N PHE A 92 -1.60 -0.43 -20.00
CA PHE A 92 -2.91 -0.69 -19.41
C PHE A 92 -2.80 -1.55 -18.14
N VAL A 93 -1.81 -2.43 -18.10
CA VAL A 93 -1.47 -3.29 -16.96
C VAL A 93 -0.01 -3.06 -16.58
N GLU A 94 0.25 -2.56 -15.39
CA GLU A 94 1.58 -2.44 -14.82
C GLU A 94 1.77 -3.53 -13.76
N PHE A 95 2.67 -4.48 -14.03
CA PHE A 95 3.01 -5.53 -13.08
C PHE A 95 3.99 -5.01 -12.03
N ARG A 96 3.61 -5.09 -10.75
CA ARG A 96 4.44 -4.76 -9.61
C ARG A 96 4.62 -5.98 -8.72
N ASN A 97 5.59 -5.95 -7.83
CA ASN A 97 5.89 -7.08 -6.95
C ASN A 97 4.65 -7.56 -6.16
N GLY A 98 3.95 -6.65 -5.49
CA GLY A 98 2.81 -6.97 -4.63
C GLY A 98 1.43 -6.78 -5.26
N MET A 99 1.33 -6.28 -6.49
CA MET A 99 0.05 -5.90 -7.10
C MET A 99 0.12 -5.78 -8.62
N LEU A 100 -1.06 -5.73 -9.24
CA LEU A 100 -1.25 -5.25 -10.61
C LEU A 100 -1.90 -3.87 -10.55
N ASN A 101 -1.34 -2.87 -11.24
CA ASN A 101 -2.02 -1.58 -11.42
C ASN A 101 -2.66 -1.55 -12.80
N ILE A 102 -3.98 -1.35 -12.83
CA ILE A 102 -4.80 -1.37 -14.05
C ILE A 102 -5.24 0.04 -14.37
N SER A 103 -4.99 0.49 -15.60
CA SER A 103 -5.41 1.80 -16.10
C SER A 103 -6.18 1.66 -17.42
N PRO A 104 -7.50 1.89 -17.45
CA PRO A 104 -8.30 1.79 -18.68
C PRO A 104 -7.80 2.69 -19.81
N ILE A 105 -7.34 3.90 -19.52
CA ILE A 105 -6.78 4.81 -20.53
C ILE A 105 -5.28 4.59 -20.80
N GLY A 106 -4.62 3.83 -19.92
CA GLY A 106 -3.17 3.63 -19.97
C GLY A 106 -2.37 4.70 -19.21
N ARG A 107 -1.26 4.27 -18.62
CA ARG A 107 -0.43 5.13 -17.75
C ARG A 107 0.41 6.18 -18.50
N ASN A 108 0.61 5.99 -19.82
CA ASN A 108 1.41 6.89 -20.66
C ASN A 108 0.67 8.16 -21.09
N CYS A 109 -0.52 8.40 -20.55
CA CYS A 109 -1.29 9.62 -20.77
C CYS A 109 -0.64 10.84 -20.08
N SER A 110 -0.83 12.03 -20.67
CA SER A 110 -0.39 13.31 -20.10
C SER A 110 -1.17 13.67 -18.83
N GLN A 111 -0.70 14.70 -18.10
CA GLN A 111 -1.42 15.20 -16.92
C GLN A 111 -2.81 15.75 -17.28
N GLN A 112 -2.93 16.46 -18.38
CA GLN A 112 -4.22 16.97 -18.86
C GLN A 112 -5.19 15.81 -19.17
N GLU A 113 -4.73 14.78 -19.87
CA GLU A 113 -5.54 13.59 -20.19
C GLU A 113 -5.99 12.83 -18.92
N ARG A 114 -5.17 12.84 -17.85
CA ARG A 114 -5.56 12.27 -16.54
C ARG A 114 -6.72 13.03 -15.91
N GLU A 115 -6.65 14.34 -15.92
CA GLU A 115 -7.68 15.21 -15.35
C GLU A 115 -9.00 15.12 -16.14
N GLU A 116 -8.91 15.03 -17.46
CA GLU A 116 -10.07 14.84 -18.34
C GLU A 116 -10.72 13.47 -18.12
N PHE A 117 -9.89 12.40 -18.01
CA PHE A 117 -10.40 11.06 -17.74
C PHE A 117 -11.00 10.95 -16.33
N GLU A 118 -10.42 11.57 -15.32
CA GLU A 118 -10.99 11.57 -13.97
C GLU A 118 -12.41 12.13 -13.96
N LYS A 119 -12.65 13.25 -14.67
CA LYS A 119 -14.00 13.84 -14.83
C LYS A 119 -14.93 12.87 -15.56
N TYR A 120 -14.45 12.30 -16.66
CA TYR A 120 -15.21 11.33 -17.45
C TYR A 120 -15.57 10.08 -16.62
N ASP A 121 -14.62 9.54 -15.86
CA ASP A 121 -14.84 8.36 -15.01
C ASP A 121 -15.81 8.62 -13.85
N LEU A 122 -15.80 9.82 -13.25
CA LEU A 122 -16.78 10.22 -12.23
C LEU A 122 -18.21 10.17 -12.75
N GLU A 123 -18.45 10.57 -14.03
CA GLU A 123 -19.75 10.55 -14.68
C GLU A 123 -20.11 9.14 -15.16
N HIS A 124 -19.21 8.49 -15.91
CA HIS A 124 -19.47 7.23 -16.60
C HIS A 124 -19.13 5.97 -15.80
N LYS A 125 -18.48 6.12 -14.61
CA LYS A 125 -18.15 5.02 -13.68
C LYS A 125 -17.31 3.89 -14.31
N ILE A 126 -16.41 4.24 -15.22
CA ILE A 126 -15.62 3.27 -16.01
C ILE A 126 -14.83 2.31 -15.09
N ARG A 127 -14.04 2.87 -14.15
CA ARG A 127 -13.22 2.04 -13.25
C ARG A 127 -14.08 1.23 -12.28
N SER A 128 -15.12 1.81 -11.71
CA SER A 128 -15.97 1.10 -10.75
C SER A 128 -16.75 -0.03 -11.40
N THR A 129 -17.23 0.14 -12.64
CA THR A 129 -17.89 -0.90 -13.43
C THR A 129 -16.92 -2.03 -13.74
N MET A 130 -15.71 -1.71 -14.23
CA MET A 130 -14.67 -2.71 -14.49
C MET A 130 -14.30 -3.51 -13.25
N VAL A 131 -14.12 -2.84 -12.11
CA VAL A 131 -13.82 -3.48 -10.81
C VAL A 131 -14.96 -4.43 -10.41
N SER A 132 -16.22 -4.06 -10.60
CA SER A 132 -17.36 -4.93 -10.29
C SER A 132 -17.36 -6.21 -11.13
N ILE A 133 -17.06 -6.09 -12.42
CA ILE A 133 -16.96 -7.24 -13.34
C ILE A 133 -15.78 -8.14 -12.93
N LEU A 134 -14.62 -7.56 -12.66
CA LEU A 134 -13.43 -8.32 -12.24
C LEU A 134 -13.63 -9.05 -10.90
N LYS A 135 -14.36 -8.47 -9.96
CA LYS A 135 -14.72 -9.11 -8.69
C LYS A 135 -15.54 -10.37 -8.88
N GLU A 136 -16.50 -10.35 -9.80
CA GLU A 136 -17.33 -11.53 -10.10
C GLU A 136 -16.54 -12.58 -10.87
N GLU A 137 -15.84 -12.20 -11.92
CA GLU A 137 -15.11 -13.12 -12.79
C GLU A 137 -13.98 -13.84 -12.05
N PHE A 138 -13.27 -13.11 -11.16
CA PHE A 138 -12.09 -13.60 -10.45
C PHE A 138 -12.30 -13.78 -8.94
N LYS A 139 -13.53 -13.97 -8.48
CA LYS A 139 -13.82 -14.11 -7.05
C LYS A 139 -13.07 -15.26 -6.36
N SER A 140 -12.74 -16.32 -7.11
CA SER A 140 -11.96 -17.44 -6.60
C SER A 140 -10.46 -17.15 -6.43
N PHE A 141 -9.96 -16.00 -6.93
CA PHE A 141 -8.54 -15.65 -6.85
C PHE A 141 -8.15 -14.98 -5.53
N GLY A 142 -9.13 -14.62 -4.68
CA GLY A 142 -8.85 -13.97 -3.40
C GLY A 142 -8.25 -12.58 -3.56
N LEU A 143 -8.72 -11.80 -4.55
CA LEU A 143 -8.21 -10.47 -4.88
C LEU A 143 -9.07 -9.37 -4.30
N GLN A 144 -8.41 -8.29 -3.91
CA GLN A 144 -8.98 -7.01 -3.53
C GLN A 144 -8.65 -5.96 -4.59
N TYR A 145 -9.57 -4.99 -4.75
CA TYR A 145 -9.50 -3.94 -5.75
C TYR A 145 -9.63 -2.59 -5.07
N SER A 146 -8.70 -1.68 -5.31
CA SER A 146 -8.68 -0.34 -4.73
C SER A 146 -8.60 0.71 -5.83
N ILE A 147 -9.67 1.47 -6.03
CA ILE A 147 -9.67 2.60 -6.96
C ILE A 147 -8.93 3.75 -6.30
N GLY A 148 -7.82 4.18 -6.90
CA GLY A 148 -7.00 5.27 -6.38
C GLY A 148 -6.44 6.14 -7.49
N GLY A 149 -6.10 7.39 -7.15
CA GLY A 149 -5.64 8.37 -8.13
C GLY A 149 -6.67 8.66 -9.22
N GLN A 150 -6.21 9.23 -10.34
CA GLN A 150 -7.07 9.76 -11.39
C GLN A 150 -7.46 8.73 -12.47
N ILE A 151 -6.61 7.73 -12.73
CA ILE A 151 -6.70 6.92 -13.96
C ILE A 151 -6.67 5.40 -13.75
N SER A 152 -6.37 4.92 -12.56
CA SER A 152 -6.10 3.50 -12.32
C SER A 152 -6.80 2.96 -11.08
N PHE A 153 -6.73 1.66 -10.92
CA PHE A 153 -7.01 0.95 -9.68
C PHE A 153 -5.95 -0.13 -9.47
N ASP A 154 -5.72 -0.46 -8.20
CA ASP A 154 -4.78 -1.49 -7.79
C ASP A 154 -5.52 -2.79 -7.52
N VAL A 155 -4.90 -3.92 -7.88
CA VAL A 155 -5.39 -5.28 -7.68
C VAL A 155 -4.34 -6.07 -6.94
N PHE A 156 -4.67 -6.56 -5.75
CA PHE A 156 -3.76 -7.29 -4.87
C PHE A 156 -4.49 -8.33 -4.03
N PRO A 157 -3.83 -9.33 -3.48
CA PRO A 157 -4.45 -10.33 -2.63
C PRO A 157 -5.14 -9.72 -1.40
N ILE A 158 -6.27 -10.29 -0.99
CA ILE A 158 -6.97 -9.88 0.24
C ILE A 158 -6.01 -9.97 1.42
N GLY A 159 -5.98 -8.92 2.26
CA GLY A 159 -5.10 -8.83 3.41
C GLY A 159 -3.67 -8.34 3.10
N TRP A 160 -3.36 -7.96 1.85
CA TRP A 160 -2.08 -7.35 1.48
C TRP A 160 -2.10 -5.81 1.59
N ASP A 161 -2.94 -5.27 2.46
CA ASP A 161 -2.89 -3.90 2.95
C ASP A 161 -1.84 -3.73 4.07
N LYS A 162 -1.78 -2.58 4.72
CA LYS A 162 -0.78 -2.32 5.77
C LYS A 162 -0.88 -3.26 6.98
N THR A 163 -1.99 -3.96 7.18
CA THR A 163 -2.10 -4.96 8.25
C THR A 163 -1.21 -6.18 8.02
N TYR A 164 -0.79 -6.41 6.77
CA TYR A 164 0.09 -7.53 6.44
C TYR A 164 1.40 -7.51 7.23
N CYS A 165 1.95 -6.33 7.53
CA CYS A 165 3.18 -6.20 8.32
C CYS A 165 3.06 -6.79 9.74
N LEU A 166 1.85 -6.82 10.31
CA LEU A 166 1.61 -7.30 11.67
C LEU A 166 1.92 -8.79 11.85
N ARG A 167 1.90 -9.57 10.77
CA ARG A 167 2.26 -11.00 10.80
C ARG A 167 3.72 -11.25 11.19
N HIS A 168 4.58 -10.24 10.97
CA HIS A 168 6.00 -10.30 11.32
C HIS A 168 6.28 -9.90 12.77
N LEU A 169 5.24 -9.50 13.50
CA LEU A 169 5.32 -9.11 14.91
C LEU A 169 4.63 -10.18 15.78
N PRO A 170 5.37 -11.13 16.38
CA PRO A 170 4.78 -12.18 17.22
C PRO A 170 3.98 -11.57 18.40
N GLU A 171 2.80 -12.13 18.69
CA GLU A 171 1.90 -11.58 19.72
C GLU A 171 2.43 -11.78 21.13
N ASP A 172 3.23 -12.78 21.38
CA ASP A 172 3.90 -13.05 22.64
C ASP A 172 5.03 -12.05 22.94
N GLU A 173 5.71 -11.54 21.90
CA GLU A 173 6.74 -10.49 22.04
C GLU A 173 6.11 -9.08 22.06
N PHE A 174 5.11 -8.81 21.21
CA PHE A 174 4.53 -7.47 20.98
C PHE A 174 3.08 -7.41 21.49
N LYS A 175 2.92 -7.30 22.80
CA LYS A 175 1.61 -7.19 23.46
C LYS A 175 0.95 -5.81 23.30
N THR A 176 1.76 -4.79 23.08
CA THR A 176 1.33 -3.40 22.94
C THR A 176 1.89 -2.82 21.67
N LEU A 177 1.03 -2.39 20.74
CA LEU A 177 1.38 -1.77 19.49
C LEU A 177 0.75 -0.40 19.38
N TYR A 178 1.55 0.59 19.01
CA TYR A 178 1.12 1.95 18.71
C TYR A 178 1.33 2.24 17.25
N PHE A 179 0.34 2.83 16.60
CA PHE A 179 0.41 3.17 15.18
C PHE A 179 0.30 4.69 14.98
N PHE A 180 1.12 5.23 14.08
CA PHE A 180 1.12 6.64 13.68
C PHE A 180 0.96 6.71 12.16
N GLY A 181 -0.14 7.29 11.67
CA GLY A 181 -0.44 7.40 10.25
C GLY A 181 -1.21 8.68 9.92
N ASP A 182 -1.13 9.13 8.67
CA ASP A 182 -1.80 10.35 8.20
C ASP A 182 -3.14 10.09 7.50
N LYS A 183 -3.36 8.87 7.01
CA LYS A 183 -4.55 8.46 6.25
C LYS A 183 -5.38 7.39 6.98
N THR A 184 -5.67 7.64 8.25
CA THR A 184 -6.40 6.73 9.15
C THR A 184 -7.92 6.82 9.02
N PHE A 185 -8.44 7.69 8.15
CA PHE A 185 -9.87 7.82 7.86
C PHE A 185 -10.33 6.73 6.89
N LEU A 186 -11.64 6.47 6.87
CA LEU A 186 -12.24 5.45 5.99
C LEU A 186 -11.87 5.70 4.51
N GLY A 187 -11.28 4.69 3.88
CA GLY A 187 -10.73 4.76 2.52
C GLY A 187 -9.29 5.27 2.43
N GLY A 188 -8.69 5.69 3.53
CA GLY A 188 -7.26 5.96 3.61
C GLY A 188 -6.46 4.65 3.73
N ASN A 189 -5.23 4.65 3.24
CA ASN A 189 -4.39 3.45 3.22
C ASN A 189 -3.82 3.04 4.61
N ASP A 190 -4.07 3.85 5.65
CA ASP A 190 -3.75 3.55 7.04
C ASP A 190 -4.99 3.09 7.84
N TYR A 191 -6.17 3.08 7.22
CA TYR A 191 -7.42 2.84 7.94
C TYR A 191 -7.47 1.45 8.57
N GLU A 192 -7.16 0.42 7.79
CA GLU A 192 -7.23 -0.96 8.24
C GLU A 192 -6.26 -1.24 9.40
N ILE A 193 -5.01 -0.80 9.29
CA ILE A 193 -4.04 -0.99 10.37
C ILE A 193 -4.36 -0.14 11.59
N ALA A 194 -4.81 1.11 11.41
CA ALA A 194 -5.16 1.99 12.53
C ALA A 194 -6.33 1.46 13.37
N ASN A 195 -7.22 0.68 12.76
CA ASN A 195 -8.39 0.07 13.40
C ASN A 195 -8.21 -1.44 13.68
N HIS A 196 -7.02 -1.98 13.45
CA HIS A 196 -6.78 -3.41 13.65
C HIS A 196 -6.79 -3.76 15.16
N PRO A 197 -7.41 -4.90 15.57
CA PRO A 197 -7.54 -5.29 16.99
C PRO A 197 -6.22 -5.40 17.77
N ARG A 198 -5.11 -5.67 17.06
CA ARG A 198 -3.75 -5.72 17.67
C ARG A 198 -3.17 -4.33 17.99
N ILE A 199 -3.71 -3.26 17.42
CA ILE A 199 -3.23 -1.90 17.67
C ILE A 199 -3.88 -1.41 18.97
N THR A 200 -3.06 -1.23 19.99
CA THR A 200 -3.51 -0.75 21.30
C THR A 200 -4.02 0.68 21.22
N GLN A 201 -3.32 1.51 20.46
CA GLN A 201 -3.72 2.89 20.19
C GLN A 201 -3.14 3.37 18.86
N SER A 202 -3.96 4.05 18.06
CA SER A 202 -3.53 4.72 16.85
C SER A 202 -3.59 6.25 16.99
N PHE A 203 -2.66 6.93 16.32
CA PHE A 203 -2.54 8.38 16.31
C PHE A 203 -2.61 8.87 14.85
N THR A 204 -3.63 9.70 14.56
CA THR A 204 -3.69 10.41 13.29
C THR A 204 -2.76 11.61 13.32
N VAL A 205 -1.78 11.63 12.43
CA VAL A 205 -0.78 12.70 12.36
C VAL A 205 -0.96 13.53 11.10
N LYS A 206 -0.63 14.83 11.18
CA LYS A 206 -0.82 15.78 10.07
C LYS A 206 0.50 16.26 9.44
N SER A 207 1.59 16.09 10.16
CA SER A 207 2.92 16.51 9.73
C SER A 207 4.01 15.86 10.58
N PRO A 208 5.28 15.88 10.13
CA PRO A 208 6.41 15.44 10.95
C PRO A 208 6.53 16.19 12.29
N ALA A 209 6.19 17.47 12.33
CA ALA A 209 6.21 18.26 13.57
C ALA A 209 5.11 17.80 14.54
N ASN A 210 3.93 17.47 14.03
CA ASN A 210 2.84 16.90 14.84
C ASN A 210 3.23 15.52 15.40
N THR A 211 3.84 14.67 14.58
CA THR A 211 4.36 13.37 15.04
C THR A 211 5.38 13.54 16.18
N LEU A 212 6.34 14.49 16.02
CA LEU A 212 7.32 14.80 17.05
C LEU A 212 6.68 15.23 18.37
N ALA A 213 5.66 16.11 18.32
CA ALA A 213 4.95 16.59 19.50
C ALA A 213 4.29 15.42 20.25
N ILE A 214 3.55 14.58 19.53
CA ILE A 214 2.84 13.43 20.12
C ILE A 214 3.84 12.43 20.72
N LEU A 215 4.93 12.09 20.01
CA LEU A 215 5.95 11.16 20.52
C LEU A 215 6.62 11.69 21.80
N ASN A 216 6.93 12.99 21.85
CA ASN A 216 7.49 13.62 23.03
C ASN A 216 6.53 13.58 24.23
N ASP A 217 5.26 13.93 23.99
CA ASP A 217 4.24 13.93 25.05
C ASP A 217 3.97 12.52 25.55
N PHE A 218 3.88 11.55 24.68
CA PHE A 218 3.46 10.20 25.04
C PHE A 218 4.58 9.35 25.65
N PHE A 219 5.83 9.46 25.15
CA PHE A 219 6.92 8.59 25.58
C PHE A 219 7.98 9.27 26.45
N PHE A 220 8.04 10.61 26.49
CA PHE A 220 9.13 11.32 27.18
C PHE A 220 8.67 12.29 28.27
N LYS A 221 7.43 12.80 28.23
CA LYS A 221 6.87 13.52 29.37
C LYS A 221 6.35 12.50 30.38
N LYS A 222 6.89 12.59 31.59
CA LYS A 222 6.34 11.97 32.79
C LYS A 222 5.42 12.96 33.48
#